data_c2f236b7a6f3f9409a55125be028c27c
#
_entry.id   c2f236b7a6f3f9409a55125be028c27c
#
_cell.length_a   1.000
_cell.length_b   1.000
_cell.length_c   1.000
_cell.angle_alpha   90.00
_cell.angle_beta   90.00
_cell.angle_gamma   90.00
#
_symmetry.space_group_name_H-M   'P 1'
#
loop_
_entity.id
_entity.type
_entity.pdbx_description
1 polymer ?
#
loop_
_entity_poly.entity_id
_entity_poly.type
_entity_poly.pdbx_seq_one_letter_code
_entity_poly.pdbx_strand_id
1 'polypeptide(L)'
;DRIINPWEGLDGYMCFGCAPSNPMGLHMEFYEDGDDIVAYWEPEAHYQGWLNTLHGGILTTLMDELAGWVVLRKLQTSGMPSRLAARFLKSLSTCEPRLTIRGRIKDRKRNAIFIETEIYNSQDELCTRADLVYFIVTQEQATEKFHFAGCKAEGE
;
A
#
# COMPACT_ATOMS: atom_id res chain seq x y z
N ASP A 1 13.14 -4.21 -7.37
CA ASP A 1 13.46 -2.85 -7.83
C ASP A 1 12.50 -1.85 -7.20
N ARG A 2 13.03 -0.70 -6.79
CA ARG A 2 12.21 0.33 -6.16
C ARG A 2 11.29 0.98 -7.20
N ILE A 3 10.04 1.16 -6.81
CA ILE A 3 9.04 1.84 -7.66
C ILE A 3 9.15 3.34 -7.43
N ILE A 4 9.14 4.11 -8.51
CA ILE A 4 9.21 5.56 -8.45
C ILE A 4 7.80 6.10 -8.22
N ASN A 5 7.64 6.98 -7.21
CA ASN A 5 6.36 7.62 -6.93
C ASN A 5 6.06 8.65 -8.02
N PRO A 6 5.02 8.44 -8.86
CA PRO A 6 4.75 9.34 -9.99
C PRO A 6 4.25 10.72 -9.59
N TRP A 7 3.85 10.91 -8.33
CA TRP A 7 3.37 12.20 -7.84
C TRP A 7 4.38 12.97 -7.02
N GLU A 8 5.58 12.41 -6.82
CA GLU A 8 6.63 13.09 -6.07
C GLU A 8 6.99 14.41 -6.75
N GLY A 9 6.94 15.50 -6.01
CA GLY A 9 7.18 16.85 -6.55
C GLY A 9 5.95 17.54 -7.11
N LEU A 10 4.80 16.84 -7.22
CA LEU A 10 3.55 17.46 -7.64
C LEU A 10 3.05 18.40 -6.55
N ASP A 11 2.74 19.63 -6.92
CA ASP A 11 2.27 20.65 -6.00
C ASP A 11 0.95 20.21 -5.34
N GLY A 12 0.90 20.29 -4.02
CA GLY A 12 -0.27 19.89 -3.24
C GLY A 12 -0.41 18.40 -2.96
N TYR A 13 0.54 17.58 -3.42
CA TYR A 13 0.49 16.15 -3.16
C TYR A 13 0.79 15.84 -1.70
N MET A 14 -0.20 15.26 -1.00
CA MET A 14 -0.14 15.02 0.45
C MET A 14 -0.73 13.65 0.83
N CYS A 15 -0.53 12.61 0.00
CA CYS A 15 -1.02 11.29 0.33
C CYS A 15 -0.55 10.87 1.73
N PHE A 16 -1.47 10.45 2.56
CA PHE A 16 -1.15 10.01 3.92
C PHE A 16 -0.24 8.78 3.93
N GLY A 17 -0.44 7.86 3.00
CA GLY A 17 0.33 6.61 2.94
C GLY A 17 1.72 6.80 2.37
N CYS A 18 1.87 7.58 1.31
CA CYS A 18 3.08 7.53 0.50
C CYS A 18 3.69 8.87 0.09
N ALA A 19 3.10 10.02 0.44
CA ALA A 19 3.71 11.30 0.09
C ALA A 19 4.89 11.61 1.01
N PRO A 20 6.13 11.72 0.47
CA PRO A 20 7.29 12.02 1.32
C PRO A 20 7.20 13.38 2.00
N SER A 21 6.47 14.31 1.39
CA SER A 21 6.31 15.68 1.89
C SER A 21 5.27 15.83 3.00
N ASN A 22 4.47 14.80 3.27
CA ASN A 22 3.48 14.85 4.34
C ASN A 22 4.13 14.48 5.68
N PRO A 23 4.39 15.44 6.58
CA PRO A 23 5.08 15.15 7.84
C PRO A 23 4.29 14.23 8.77
N MET A 24 2.97 14.11 8.56
CA MET A 24 2.08 13.28 9.37
C MET A 24 1.85 11.91 8.76
N GLY A 25 2.39 11.65 7.58
CA GLY A 25 2.12 10.44 6.81
C GLY A 25 2.97 9.24 7.18
N LEU A 26 2.70 8.13 6.53
CA LEU A 26 3.39 6.87 6.78
C LEU A 26 4.71 6.75 6.00
N HIS A 27 4.89 7.58 4.98
CA HIS A 27 6.10 7.64 4.15
C HIS A 27 6.49 6.28 3.54
N MET A 28 5.49 5.54 3.07
CA MET A 28 5.75 4.22 2.50
C MET A 28 6.50 4.32 1.17
N GLU A 29 7.43 3.41 0.98
CA GLU A 29 8.13 3.19 -0.28
C GLU A 29 7.87 1.76 -0.74
N PHE A 30 7.83 1.55 -2.05
CA PHE A 30 7.38 0.29 -2.62
C PHE A 30 8.43 -0.29 -3.55
N TYR A 31 8.48 -1.63 -3.56
CA TYR A 31 9.41 -2.41 -4.38
C TYR A 31 8.63 -3.46 -5.14
N GLU A 32 9.09 -3.79 -6.32
CA GLU A 32 8.51 -4.87 -7.10
C GLU A 32 9.30 -6.14 -6.88
N ASP A 33 8.60 -7.25 -6.58
CA ASP A 33 9.16 -8.57 -6.36
C ASP A 33 8.30 -9.58 -7.11
N GLY A 34 8.64 -9.83 -8.39
CA GLY A 34 7.85 -10.67 -9.26
C GLY A 34 6.44 -10.13 -9.44
N ASP A 35 5.45 -10.95 -9.13
CA ASP A 35 4.04 -10.53 -9.19
C ASP A 35 3.61 -9.68 -8.00
N ASP A 36 4.45 -9.62 -6.97
CA ASP A 36 4.13 -8.91 -5.74
C ASP A 36 4.66 -7.48 -5.74
N ILE A 37 3.98 -6.64 -5.01
CA ILE A 37 4.49 -5.34 -4.54
C ILE A 37 4.75 -5.48 -3.06
N VAL A 38 5.88 -4.93 -2.60
CA VAL A 38 6.36 -5.06 -1.23
C VAL A 38 6.73 -3.70 -0.69
N ALA A 39 6.42 -3.47 0.57
CA ALA A 39 6.88 -2.31 1.33
C ALA A 39 7.52 -2.78 2.63
N TYR A 40 8.59 -2.12 3.02
CA TYR A 40 9.22 -2.30 4.32
C TYR A 40 8.97 -1.04 5.11
N TRP A 41 8.44 -1.20 6.32
CA TRP A 41 7.97 -0.05 7.09
C TRP A 41 8.38 -0.18 8.54
N GLU A 42 8.92 0.90 9.09
CA GLU A 42 9.35 0.96 10.48
C GLU A 42 8.25 1.61 11.32
N PRO A 43 7.64 0.86 12.26
CA PRO A 43 6.64 1.46 13.14
C PRO A 43 7.25 2.46 14.11
N GLU A 44 6.40 3.38 14.57
CA GLU A 44 6.74 4.38 15.58
C GLU A 44 5.66 4.40 16.66
N ALA A 45 6.02 4.90 17.85
CA ALA A 45 5.14 4.87 19.02
C ALA A 45 3.82 5.60 18.80
N HIS A 46 3.81 6.65 17.98
CA HIS A 46 2.59 7.45 17.78
C HIS A 46 1.55 6.78 16.88
N TYR A 47 1.86 5.61 16.35
CA TYR A 47 0.90 4.80 15.61
C TYR A 47 0.24 3.72 16.48
N GLN A 48 0.34 3.86 17.80
CA GLN A 48 -0.24 2.87 18.69
C GLN A 48 -1.76 3.02 18.82
N GLY A 49 -2.42 1.90 19.06
CA GLY A 49 -3.75 1.83 19.59
C GLY A 49 -3.68 1.55 21.08
N TRP A 50 -3.67 0.26 21.45
CA TRP A 50 -3.32 -0.17 22.79
C TRP A 50 -1.85 0.13 23.06
N LEU A 51 -1.49 0.27 24.32
CA LEU A 51 -0.11 0.56 24.70
C LEU A 51 0.86 -0.42 24.02
N ASN A 52 1.86 0.14 23.32
CA ASN A 52 2.90 -0.60 22.59
C ASN A 52 2.39 -1.52 21.46
N THR A 53 1.14 -1.34 21.04
CA THR A 53 0.52 -2.16 20.00
C THR A 53 0.10 -1.27 18.84
N LEU A 54 0.46 -1.66 17.63
CA LEU A 54 0.07 -0.91 16.43
C LEU A 54 -1.45 -0.88 16.29
N HIS A 55 -1.97 0.28 16.00
CA HIS A 55 -3.40 0.51 15.80
C HIS A 55 -3.89 -0.25 14.57
N GLY A 56 -5.03 -0.96 14.72
CA GLY A 56 -5.60 -1.74 13.61
C GLY A 56 -5.94 -0.90 12.39
N GLY A 57 -6.35 0.35 12.59
CA GLY A 57 -6.58 1.28 11.50
C GLY A 57 -5.32 1.63 10.73
N ILE A 58 -4.17 1.74 11.42
CA ILE A 58 -2.88 1.96 10.76
C ILE A 58 -2.49 0.73 9.94
N LEU A 59 -2.62 -0.47 10.50
CA LEU A 59 -2.36 -1.71 9.77
C LEU A 59 -3.25 -1.81 8.51
N THR A 60 -4.50 -1.43 8.64
CA THR A 60 -5.45 -1.40 7.52
C THR A 60 -5.01 -0.39 6.45
N THR A 61 -4.55 0.78 6.86
CA THR A 61 -4.03 1.80 5.94
C THR A 61 -2.81 1.28 5.18
N LEU A 62 -1.89 0.59 5.86
CA LEU A 62 -0.71 0.01 5.21
C LEU A 62 -1.12 -0.98 4.10
N MET A 63 -2.11 -1.82 4.38
CA MET A 63 -2.59 -2.81 3.41
C MET A 63 -3.36 -2.18 2.25
N ASP A 64 -4.18 -1.18 2.53
CA ASP A 64 -4.92 -0.46 1.49
C ASP A 64 -3.95 0.30 0.57
N GLU A 65 -2.99 0.99 1.14
CA GLU A 65 -1.99 1.73 0.36
C GLU A 65 -1.20 0.78 -0.53
N LEU A 66 -0.76 -0.35 0.02
CA LEU A 66 -0.05 -1.36 -0.76
C LEU A 66 -0.89 -1.86 -1.93
N ALA A 67 -2.18 -2.15 -1.70
CA ALA A 67 -3.09 -2.59 -2.75
C ALA A 67 -3.23 -1.55 -3.86
N GLY A 68 -3.32 -0.27 -3.51
CA GLY A 68 -3.36 0.81 -4.49
C GLY A 68 -2.12 0.82 -5.39
N TRP A 69 -0.95 0.59 -4.80
CA TRP A 69 0.31 0.53 -5.56
C TRP A 69 0.40 -0.73 -6.42
N VAL A 70 -0.21 -1.83 -6.04
CA VAL A 70 -0.36 -3.00 -6.91
C VAL A 70 -1.11 -2.60 -8.20
N VAL A 71 -2.22 -1.89 -8.06
CA VAL A 71 -3.00 -1.40 -9.21
C VAL A 71 -2.16 -0.47 -10.08
N LEU A 72 -1.52 0.54 -9.46
CA LEU A 72 -0.72 1.53 -10.19
C LEU A 72 0.38 0.88 -11.01
N ARG A 73 1.13 -0.02 -10.40
CA ARG A 73 2.29 -0.63 -11.05
C ARG A 73 1.90 -1.75 -12.02
N LYS A 74 1.02 -2.65 -11.60
CA LYS A 74 0.71 -3.83 -12.41
C LYS A 74 -0.27 -3.55 -13.54
N LEU A 75 -1.19 -2.62 -13.35
CA LEU A 75 -2.22 -2.30 -14.35
C LEU A 75 -2.02 -0.94 -15.02
N GLN A 76 -1.05 -0.15 -14.55
CA GLN A 76 -0.71 1.16 -15.13
C GLN A 76 -1.95 2.07 -15.25
N THR A 77 -2.77 2.04 -14.22
CA THR A 77 -3.93 2.92 -14.04
C THR A 77 -4.16 3.11 -12.55
N SER A 78 -5.12 3.92 -12.18
CA SER A 78 -5.52 4.09 -10.81
C SER A 78 -6.87 3.43 -10.54
N GLY A 79 -7.21 3.32 -9.27
CA GLY A 79 -8.47 2.76 -8.86
C GLY A 79 -8.84 3.21 -7.46
N MET A 80 -10.04 2.86 -7.05
CA MET A 80 -10.55 3.20 -5.74
C MET A 80 -10.95 1.94 -4.98
N PRO A 81 -10.63 1.85 -3.67
CA PRO A 81 -11.07 0.72 -2.89
C PRO A 81 -12.60 0.75 -2.75
N SER A 82 -13.20 -0.38 -3.00
CA SER A 82 -14.63 -0.60 -2.85
C SER A 82 -14.92 -1.40 -1.59
N ARG A 83 -14.00 -2.28 -1.24
CA ARG A 83 -14.21 -3.22 -0.16
C ARG A 83 -12.86 -3.68 0.42
N LEU A 84 -12.82 -3.81 1.74
CA LEU A 84 -11.65 -4.33 2.44
C LEU A 84 -12.13 -5.20 3.60
N ALA A 85 -11.62 -6.43 3.67
CA ALA A 85 -11.88 -7.33 4.79
C ALA A 85 -10.53 -7.75 5.38
N ALA A 86 -10.25 -7.29 6.59
CA ALA A 86 -8.98 -7.55 7.27
C ALA A 86 -9.15 -8.60 8.37
N ARG A 87 -8.12 -9.39 8.58
CA ARG A 87 -8.00 -10.34 9.69
C ARG A 87 -6.73 -10.03 10.47
N PHE A 88 -6.89 -9.77 11.75
CA PHE A 88 -5.79 -9.48 12.67
C PHE A 88 -5.47 -10.76 13.43
N LEU A 89 -4.45 -11.49 12.97
CA LEU A 89 -4.13 -12.83 13.45
C LEU A 89 -3.21 -12.80 14.67
N LYS A 90 -2.25 -11.87 14.66
CA LYS A 90 -1.31 -11.62 15.77
C LYS A 90 -1.13 -10.14 15.93
N SER A 91 -1.06 -9.65 17.17
CA SER A 91 -0.77 -8.25 17.41
C SER A 91 0.65 -7.90 16.97
N LEU A 92 0.83 -6.65 16.55
CA LEU A 92 2.12 -6.13 16.14
C LEU A 92 2.54 -5.02 17.09
N SER A 93 3.77 -5.12 17.60
CA SER A 93 4.33 -4.13 18.51
C SER A 93 4.75 -2.87 17.76
N THR A 94 4.58 -1.71 18.39
CA THR A 94 5.17 -0.45 17.90
C THR A 94 6.70 -0.48 17.99
N CYS A 95 7.27 -1.44 18.69
CA CYS A 95 8.71 -1.60 18.83
C CYS A 95 9.32 -2.59 17.82
N GLU A 96 8.51 -3.15 16.90
CA GLU A 96 9.04 -3.98 15.82
C GLU A 96 10.09 -3.19 15.03
N PRO A 97 11.27 -3.78 14.74
CA PRO A 97 12.27 -3.07 13.96
C PRO A 97 11.79 -2.74 12.55
N ARG A 98 11.01 -3.64 11.95
CA ARG A 98 10.52 -3.46 10.59
C ARG A 98 9.38 -4.45 10.31
N LEU A 99 8.36 -3.96 9.63
CA LEU A 99 7.30 -4.78 9.08
C LEU A 99 7.49 -4.97 7.59
N THR A 100 7.04 -6.09 7.06
CA THR A 100 6.96 -6.32 5.63
C THR A 100 5.50 -6.36 5.24
N ILE A 101 5.09 -5.49 4.33
CA ILE A 101 3.75 -5.46 3.75
C ILE A 101 3.88 -5.94 2.31
N ARG A 102 3.09 -6.94 1.94
CA ARG A 102 3.20 -7.60 0.64
C ARG A 102 1.82 -7.85 0.07
N GLY A 103 1.67 -7.72 -1.23
CA GLY A 103 0.39 -7.99 -1.86
C GLY A 103 0.49 -8.24 -3.35
N ARG A 104 -0.57 -8.76 -3.92
CA ARG A 104 -0.66 -9.15 -5.33
C ARG A 104 -2.09 -9.20 -5.80
N ILE A 105 -2.26 -9.14 -7.13
CA ILE A 105 -3.56 -9.38 -7.74
C ILE A 105 -3.87 -10.86 -7.65
N LYS A 106 -5.04 -11.17 -7.12
CA LYS A 106 -5.54 -12.53 -6.96
C LYS A 106 -6.47 -12.92 -8.11
N ASP A 107 -7.31 -11.99 -8.55
CA ASP A 107 -8.28 -12.22 -9.61
C ASP A 107 -8.70 -10.88 -10.22
N ARG A 108 -9.30 -10.94 -11.39
CA ARG A 108 -9.83 -9.77 -12.07
C ARG A 108 -11.12 -10.12 -12.78
N LYS A 109 -12.15 -9.29 -12.59
CA LYS A 109 -13.43 -9.39 -13.29
C LYS A 109 -13.80 -8.01 -13.82
N ARG A 110 -13.57 -7.77 -15.12
CA ARG A 110 -13.74 -6.48 -15.77
C ARG A 110 -12.90 -5.41 -15.08
N ASN A 111 -13.52 -4.38 -14.50
CA ASN A 111 -12.83 -3.32 -13.78
C ASN A 111 -12.72 -3.57 -12.27
N ALA A 112 -13.19 -4.71 -11.79
CA ALA A 112 -13.04 -5.11 -10.39
C ALA A 112 -11.77 -5.96 -10.23
N ILE A 113 -10.85 -5.49 -9.41
CA ILE A 113 -9.56 -6.14 -9.16
C ILE A 113 -9.56 -6.66 -7.74
N PHE A 114 -9.33 -7.96 -7.60
CA PHE A 114 -9.28 -8.65 -6.32
C PHE A 114 -7.81 -8.76 -5.90
N ILE A 115 -7.48 -8.18 -4.76
CA ILE A 115 -6.11 -8.07 -4.26
C ILE A 115 -6.03 -8.68 -2.89
N GLU A 116 -4.99 -9.47 -2.64
CA GLU A 116 -4.67 -9.94 -1.29
C GLU A 116 -3.43 -9.26 -0.79
N THR A 117 -3.44 -8.88 0.48
CA THR A 117 -2.31 -8.24 1.15
C THR A 117 -2.03 -8.92 2.48
N GLU A 118 -0.80 -8.82 2.94
CA GLU A 118 -0.31 -9.46 4.15
C GLU A 118 0.68 -8.55 4.84
N ILE A 119 0.71 -8.60 6.17
CA ILE A 119 1.74 -7.93 6.96
C ILE A 119 2.45 -9.00 7.79
N TYR A 120 3.78 -8.97 7.69
CA TYR A 120 4.68 -9.86 8.44
C TYR A 120 5.49 -9.05 9.43
N ASN A 121 5.77 -9.63 10.60
CA ASN A 121 6.69 -9.02 11.56
C ASN A 121 8.14 -9.25 11.14
N SER A 122 9.10 -8.79 11.97
CA SER A 122 10.53 -8.91 11.68
C SER A 122 11.05 -10.35 11.70
N GLN A 123 10.24 -11.28 12.18
CA GLN A 123 10.56 -12.71 12.21
C GLN A 123 9.84 -13.47 11.09
N ASP A 124 9.31 -12.75 10.11
CA ASP A 124 8.57 -13.30 8.96
C ASP A 124 7.31 -14.10 9.35
N GLU A 125 6.73 -13.77 10.50
CA GLU A 125 5.44 -14.35 10.88
C GLU A 125 4.30 -13.52 10.28
N LEU A 126 3.30 -14.20 9.71
CA LEU A 126 2.09 -13.55 9.21
C LEU A 126 1.26 -13.06 10.39
N CYS A 127 1.04 -11.76 10.45
CA CYS A 127 0.33 -11.13 11.58
C CYS A 127 -1.02 -10.57 11.18
N THR A 128 -1.15 -10.06 9.97
CA THR A 128 -2.39 -9.44 9.47
C THR A 128 -2.51 -9.73 7.98
N ARG A 129 -3.74 -9.95 7.54
CA ARG A 129 -4.02 -10.12 6.11
C ARG A 129 -5.32 -9.43 5.74
N ALA A 130 -5.45 -9.02 4.49
CA ALA A 130 -6.68 -8.45 3.99
C ALA A 130 -6.94 -8.88 2.55
N ASP A 131 -8.23 -8.99 2.24
CA ASP A 131 -8.73 -9.12 0.88
C ASP A 131 -9.40 -7.80 0.51
N LEU A 132 -9.01 -7.24 -0.65
CA LEU A 132 -9.52 -5.97 -1.12
C LEU A 132 -10.11 -6.11 -2.51
N VAL A 133 -11.10 -5.28 -2.79
CA VAL A 133 -11.62 -5.10 -4.15
C VAL A 133 -11.41 -3.64 -4.54
N TYR A 134 -10.70 -3.43 -5.64
CA TYR A 134 -10.52 -2.11 -6.23
C TYR A 134 -11.30 -2.04 -7.54
N PHE A 135 -11.94 -0.91 -7.78
CA PHE A 135 -12.48 -0.59 -9.11
C PHE A 135 -11.52 0.34 -9.81
N ILE A 136 -11.01 -0.11 -10.96
CA ILE A 136 -10.07 0.68 -11.74
C ILE A 136 -10.81 1.62 -12.69
N VAL A 137 -10.15 2.71 -13.02
CA VAL A 137 -10.58 3.65 -14.05
C VAL A 137 -9.77 3.41 -15.32
N THR A 138 -10.17 4.04 -16.44
CA THR A 138 -9.36 3.99 -17.65
C THR A 138 -8.08 4.80 -17.45
N GLN A 139 -7.06 4.52 -18.27
CA GLN A 139 -5.81 5.29 -18.22
C GLN A 139 -6.05 6.78 -18.50
N GLU A 140 -6.97 7.12 -19.39
CA GLU A 140 -7.36 8.50 -19.64
C GLU A 140 -7.94 9.16 -18.39
N GLN A 141 -8.86 8.48 -17.70
CA GLN A 141 -9.44 8.99 -16.46
C GLN A 141 -8.41 9.14 -15.36
N ALA A 142 -7.46 8.19 -15.28
CA ALA A 142 -6.37 8.25 -14.29
C ALA A 142 -5.51 9.49 -14.51
N THR A 143 -5.17 9.78 -15.76
CA THR A 143 -4.38 10.96 -16.12
C THR A 143 -5.14 12.25 -15.80
N GLU A 144 -6.40 12.32 -16.21
CA GLU A 144 -7.23 13.51 -16.11
C GLU A 144 -7.59 13.86 -14.66
N LYS A 145 -8.01 12.87 -13.89
CA LYS A 145 -8.54 13.07 -12.55
C LYS A 145 -7.49 12.96 -11.45
N PHE A 146 -6.47 12.12 -11.65
CA PHE A 146 -5.51 11.80 -10.60
C PHE A 146 -4.08 12.15 -10.97
N HIS A 147 -3.87 12.84 -12.08
CA HIS A 147 -2.53 13.23 -12.56
C HIS A 147 -1.58 12.03 -12.70
N PHE A 148 -2.13 10.89 -13.10
CA PHE A 148 -1.37 9.65 -13.24
C PHE A 148 -1.07 9.38 -14.70
N ALA A 149 0.22 9.37 -15.06
CA ALA A 149 0.68 9.13 -16.43
C ALA A 149 1.56 7.87 -16.54
N GLY A 150 1.46 6.97 -15.59
CA GLY A 150 2.23 5.73 -15.55
C GLY A 150 3.07 5.61 -14.29
N CYS A 151 3.51 4.39 -14.01
CA CYS A 151 4.28 4.07 -12.82
C CYS A 151 5.48 3.22 -13.21
N LYS A 152 6.68 3.74 -12.98
CA LYS A 152 7.95 3.11 -13.36
C LYS A 152 8.71 2.61 -12.14
N ALA A 153 9.54 1.61 -12.35
CA ALA A 153 10.54 1.20 -11.37
C ALA A 153 11.90 1.83 -11.74
N GLU A 154 12.80 1.89 -10.78
CA GLU A 154 14.15 2.37 -11.02
C GLU A 154 14.84 1.55 -12.12
N GLY A 155 15.51 2.23 -13.02
CA GLY A 155 16.20 1.59 -14.14
C GLY A 155 15.36 1.35 -15.39
N GLU A 156 14.09 1.72 -15.38
CA GLU A 156 13.25 1.66 -16.57
C GLU A 156 13.28 2.94 -17.38
#